data_781a8045f8affef81a0bcde49eb445b1
#
_entry.id   781a8045f8affef81a0bcde49eb445b1
#
_cell.length_a   1.000
_cell.length_b   1.000
_cell.length_c   1.000
_cell.angle_alpha   90.00
_cell.angle_beta   90.00
_cell.angle_gamma   90.00
#
_symmetry.space_group_name_H-M   'P 1'
#
loop_
_entity.id
_entity.type
_entity.pdbx_description
1 polymer ?
#
loop_
_entity_poly.entity_id
_entity_poly.type
_entity_poly.pdbx_seq_one_letter_code
_entity_poly.pdbx_strand_id
1 'polypeptide(L)'
;MENFDRLSLNQITTENWSLREAVEGCARAGVPWIAPWRHKVEETGLAESRRLIKDAGLKVSSLCRGGMFPAATALERQKRIDDNKRAVEEAAELGTDVLVLVCGPSPDRDIVAAREMVAEGISQLVPFAESYGVKLGIEPLHPMQAAERSVVVTLDLANTLAEDYRPEQVGVVVDVYHVWWDPDIYNQINRAKGRILGFHVCDWLVPTPDMVKGRGMMGDGVIDIRRIRKAVEETGYNGPIEVEIFNEEIWSQPGDQTILQMKERYLEHV
;
A
#
# COMPACT_ATOMS: atom_id res chain seq x y z
N MET A 1 16.58 5.91 -22.75
CA MET A 1 16.43 4.55 -22.17
C MET A 1 15.19 4.59 -21.29
N GLU A 2 14.30 3.64 -21.48
CA GLU A 2 13.13 3.46 -20.59
C GLU A 2 13.64 3.13 -19.19
N ASN A 3 13.14 3.84 -18.18
CA ASN A 3 13.57 3.65 -16.80
C ASN A 3 12.46 3.03 -15.95
N PHE A 4 12.61 1.75 -15.63
CA PHE A 4 11.72 0.99 -14.76
C PHE A 4 12.32 0.70 -13.37
N ASP A 5 13.44 1.33 -13.02
CA ASP A 5 14.19 1.01 -11.79
C ASP A 5 13.37 1.12 -10.51
N ARG A 6 12.30 1.93 -10.54
CA ARG A 6 11.39 2.15 -9.41
C ARG A 6 10.02 1.52 -9.59
N LEU A 7 9.74 0.89 -10.74
CA LEU A 7 8.44 0.27 -11.00
C LEU A 7 8.25 -0.96 -10.12
N SER A 8 7.15 -1.02 -9.40
CA SER A 8 6.74 -2.16 -8.58
C SER A 8 5.36 -2.65 -9.00
N LEU A 9 5.23 -3.96 -9.16
CA LEU A 9 3.93 -4.61 -9.25
C LEU A 9 3.36 -4.80 -7.85
N ASN A 10 2.30 -4.08 -7.48
CA ASN A 10 1.47 -4.50 -6.37
C ASN A 10 0.66 -5.71 -6.83
N GLN A 11 0.80 -6.84 -6.14
CA GLN A 11 0.30 -8.14 -6.60
C GLN A 11 -1.21 -8.17 -6.83
N ILE A 12 -1.97 -7.31 -6.15
CA ILE A 12 -3.42 -7.19 -6.35
C ILE A 12 -3.79 -6.80 -7.79
N THR A 13 -2.88 -6.16 -8.52
CA THR A 13 -3.08 -5.79 -9.94
C THR A 13 -3.20 -7.02 -10.84
N THR A 14 -2.62 -8.13 -10.41
CA THR A 14 -2.70 -9.46 -11.05
C THR A 14 -3.32 -10.48 -10.10
N GLU A 15 -4.48 -10.17 -9.51
CA GLU A 15 -5.10 -10.94 -8.42
C GLU A 15 -5.32 -12.42 -8.77
N ASN A 16 -5.63 -12.73 -10.03
CA ASN A 16 -5.84 -14.10 -10.48
C ASN A 16 -4.54 -14.93 -10.56
N TRP A 17 -3.39 -14.29 -10.44
CA TRP A 17 -2.11 -14.98 -10.37
C TRP A 17 -1.77 -15.41 -8.94
N SER A 18 -1.17 -16.59 -8.82
CA SER A 18 -0.43 -16.97 -7.62
C SER A 18 0.79 -16.06 -7.42
N LEU A 19 1.37 -16.06 -6.22
CA LEU A 19 2.62 -15.32 -5.99
C LEU A 19 3.74 -15.78 -6.92
N ARG A 20 3.83 -17.09 -7.21
CA ARG A 20 4.80 -17.64 -8.16
C ARG A 20 4.64 -17.04 -9.55
N GLU A 21 3.43 -17.03 -10.09
CA GLU A 21 3.14 -16.47 -11.41
C GLU A 21 3.46 -14.98 -11.47
N ALA A 22 3.13 -14.22 -10.41
CA ALA A 22 3.44 -12.79 -10.33
C ALA A 22 4.95 -12.52 -10.30
N VAL A 23 5.70 -13.29 -9.52
CA VAL A 23 7.17 -13.21 -9.44
C VAL A 23 7.81 -13.54 -10.80
N GLU A 24 7.40 -14.64 -11.42
CA GLU A 24 7.91 -15.04 -12.74
C GLU A 24 7.52 -14.03 -13.83
N GLY A 25 6.31 -13.47 -13.78
CA GLY A 25 5.86 -12.43 -14.68
C GLY A 25 6.68 -11.14 -14.57
N CYS A 26 6.94 -10.68 -13.35
CA CYS A 26 7.84 -9.55 -13.10
C CYS A 26 9.24 -9.79 -13.66
N ALA A 27 9.82 -10.96 -13.39
CA ALA A 27 11.15 -11.32 -13.87
C ALA A 27 11.22 -11.33 -15.41
N ARG A 28 10.24 -11.96 -16.08
CA ARG A 28 10.15 -11.97 -17.55
C ARG A 28 10.03 -10.58 -18.15
N ALA A 29 9.26 -9.70 -17.50
CA ALA A 29 9.01 -8.34 -17.97
C ALA A 29 10.09 -7.33 -17.55
N GLY A 30 11.07 -7.72 -16.71
CA GLY A 30 12.08 -6.83 -16.18
C GLY A 30 11.53 -5.78 -15.21
N VAL A 31 10.49 -6.12 -14.44
CA VAL A 31 9.96 -5.29 -13.34
C VAL A 31 10.74 -5.64 -12.08
N PRO A 32 11.49 -4.70 -11.48
CA PRO A 32 12.46 -5.04 -10.42
C PRO A 32 11.86 -5.19 -9.03
N TRP A 33 10.62 -4.72 -8.81
CA TRP A 33 9.99 -4.72 -7.50
C TRP A 33 8.62 -5.39 -7.53
N ILE A 34 8.25 -5.98 -6.39
CA ILE A 34 6.92 -6.55 -6.15
C ILE A 34 6.46 -6.18 -4.75
N ALA A 35 5.16 -5.87 -4.58
CA ALA A 35 4.49 -5.77 -3.29
C ALA A 35 3.54 -6.98 -3.15
N PRO A 36 3.93 -8.03 -2.44
CA PRO A 36 3.05 -9.19 -2.23
C PRO A 36 1.93 -8.86 -1.24
N TRP A 37 0.84 -9.61 -1.36
CA TRP A 37 -0.26 -9.58 -0.40
C TRP A 37 -0.20 -10.77 0.55
N ARG A 38 -0.50 -10.55 1.83
CA ARG A 38 -0.39 -11.56 2.88
C ARG A 38 -1.17 -12.85 2.58
N HIS A 39 -2.37 -12.76 1.98
CA HIS A 39 -3.12 -13.95 1.60
C HIS A 39 -2.40 -14.78 0.52
N LYS A 40 -1.72 -14.15 -0.44
CA LYS A 40 -0.91 -14.83 -1.46
C LYS A 40 0.37 -15.44 -0.86
N VAL A 41 0.93 -14.76 0.14
CA VAL A 41 2.08 -15.30 0.91
C VAL A 41 1.63 -16.51 1.73
N GLU A 42 0.46 -16.44 2.37
CA GLU A 42 -0.11 -17.55 3.15
C GLU A 42 -0.40 -18.78 2.26
N GLU A 43 -1.03 -18.59 1.09
CA GLU A 43 -1.28 -19.64 0.10
C GLU A 43 0.01 -20.34 -0.37
N THR A 44 1.07 -19.57 -0.55
CA THR A 44 2.37 -20.07 -1.05
C THR A 44 3.25 -20.64 0.07
N GLY A 45 3.08 -20.14 1.29
CA GLY A 45 3.98 -20.34 2.42
C GLY A 45 5.12 -19.31 2.45
N LEU A 46 5.41 -18.76 3.65
CA LEU A 46 6.35 -17.65 3.82
C LEU A 46 7.77 -17.96 3.32
N ALA A 47 8.31 -19.12 3.71
CA ALA A 47 9.66 -19.53 3.29
C ALA A 47 9.79 -19.72 1.77
N GLU A 48 8.77 -20.30 1.14
CA GLU A 48 8.72 -20.46 -0.32
C GLU A 48 8.55 -19.13 -1.02
N SER A 49 7.72 -18.24 -0.50
CA SER A 49 7.53 -16.87 -1.02
C SER A 49 8.86 -16.11 -1.05
N ARG A 50 9.58 -16.11 0.07
CA ARG A 50 10.92 -15.53 0.16
C ARG A 50 11.88 -16.12 -0.88
N ARG A 51 11.89 -17.46 -0.98
CA ARG A 51 12.77 -18.16 -1.93
C ARG A 51 12.48 -17.74 -3.38
N LEU A 52 11.22 -17.77 -3.78
CA LEU A 52 10.78 -17.39 -5.14
C LEU A 52 11.22 -15.98 -5.50
N ILE A 53 10.94 -15.00 -4.63
CA ILE A 53 11.28 -13.59 -4.86
C ILE A 53 12.80 -13.40 -4.97
N LYS A 54 13.54 -14.02 -4.06
CA LYS A 54 15.00 -13.96 -4.04
C LYS A 54 15.63 -14.59 -5.28
N ASP A 55 15.18 -15.80 -5.65
CA ASP A 55 15.72 -16.55 -6.80
C ASP A 55 15.44 -15.82 -8.12
N ALA A 56 14.33 -15.09 -8.21
CA ALA A 56 14.00 -14.25 -9.34
C ALA A 56 14.76 -12.89 -9.37
N GLY A 57 15.52 -12.58 -8.33
CA GLY A 57 16.26 -11.32 -8.22
C GLY A 57 15.39 -10.09 -7.98
N LEU A 58 14.14 -10.27 -7.55
CA LEU A 58 13.24 -9.17 -7.25
C LEU A 58 13.48 -8.61 -5.86
N LYS A 59 13.10 -7.34 -5.68
CA LYS A 59 13.03 -6.67 -4.39
C LYS A 59 11.58 -6.54 -3.95
N VAL A 60 11.34 -6.53 -2.65
CA VAL A 60 9.99 -6.31 -2.09
C VAL A 60 9.86 -4.86 -1.68
N SER A 61 8.89 -4.14 -2.27
CA SER A 61 8.67 -2.73 -1.99
C SER A 61 7.91 -2.50 -0.68
N SER A 62 6.90 -3.29 -0.42
CA SER A 62 6.11 -3.28 0.80
C SER A 62 5.40 -4.62 1.00
N LEU A 63 4.82 -4.84 2.17
CA LEU A 63 3.86 -5.94 2.41
C LEU A 63 2.47 -5.37 2.66
N CYS A 64 1.49 -5.78 1.90
CA CYS A 64 0.08 -5.50 2.13
C CYS A 64 -0.60 -6.70 2.80
N ARG A 65 -1.33 -6.53 3.86
CA ARG A 65 -1.48 -5.36 4.70
C ARG A 65 -1.52 -5.73 6.18
N GLY A 66 -1.09 -4.82 7.03
CA GLY A 66 -1.42 -4.78 8.44
C GLY A 66 -2.60 -3.84 8.72
N GLY A 67 -2.78 -3.49 9.99
CA GLY A 67 -3.82 -2.55 10.44
C GLY A 67 -5.04 -3.24 11.03
N MET A 68 -6.25 -2.78 10.65
CA MET A 68 -7.54 -3.29 11.14
C MET A 68 -7.67 -3.25 12.67
N PHE A 69 -7.13 -2.20 13.30
CA PHE A 69 -7.00 -2.10 14.75
C PHE A 69 -8.33 -2.02 15.51
N PRO A 70 -9.36 -1.23 15.07
CA PRO A 70 -10.59 -1.09 15.83
C PRO A 70 -11.36 -2.41 15.92
N ALA A 71 -11.82 -2.73 17.12
CA ALA A 71 -12.72 -3.85 17.37
C ALA A 71 -13.56 -3.59 18.61
N ALA A 72 -14.73 -4.24 18.70
CA ALA A 72 -15.70 -3.99 19.73
C ALA A 72 -15.23 -4.38 21.14
N THR A 73 -14.38 -5.40 21.26
CA THR A 73 -13.90 -5.91 22.54
C THR A 73 -12.38 -5.80 22.67
N ALA A 74 -11.90 -5.68 23.91
CA ALA A 74 -10.46 -5.68 24.19
C ALA A 74 -9.77 -6.97 23.71
N LEU A 75 -10.45 -8.12 23.81
CA LEU A 75 -9.94 -9.41 23.32
C LEU A 75 -9.74 -9.40 21.80
N GLU A 76 -10.68 -8.85 21.05
CA GLU A 76 -10.56 -8.74 19.60
C GLU A 76 -9.47 -7.74 19.22
N ARG A 77 -9.37 -6.61 19.91
CA ARG A 77 -8.24 -5.67 19.68
C ARG A 77 -6.89 -6.35 19.92
N GLN A 78 -6.75 -7.14 20.98
CA GLN A 78 -5.51 -7.91 21.20
C GLN A 78 -5.20 -8.86 20.06
N LYS A 79 -6.20 -9.60 19.55
CA LYS A 79 -6.02 -10.47 18.37
C LYS A 79 -5.56 -9.69 17.13
N ARG A 80 -6.04 -8.44 16.93
CA ARG A 80 -5.57 -7.58 15.86
C ARG A 80 -4.10 -7.21 16.05
N ILE A 81 -3.68 -6.88 17.26
CA ILE A 81 -2.27 -6.60 17.57
C ILE A 81 -1.40 -7.84 17.29
N ASP A 82 -1.82 -9.01 17.71
CA ASP A 82 -1.07 -10.26 17.50
C ASP A 82 -0.98 -10.61 16.00
N ASP A 83 -2.02 -10.33 15.21
CA ASP A 83 -1.98 -10.49 13.76
C ASP A 83 -1.02 -9.49 13.11
N ASN A 84 -1.00 -8.24 13.56
CA ASN A 84 -0.07 -7.23 13.08
C ASN A 84 1.39 -7.56 13.41
N LYS A 85 1.66 -8.17 14.56
CA LYS A 85 3.01 -8.69 14.88
C LYS A 85 3.45 -9.76 13.89
N ARG A 86 2.54 -10.70 13.53
CA ARG A 86 2.84 -11.67 12.47
C ARG A 86 3.11 -10.99 11.13
N ALA A 87 2.34 -9.95 10.77
CA ALA A 87 2.58 -9.20 9.55
C ALA A 87 3.96 -8.50 9.52
N VAL A 88 4.44 -8.02 10.67
CA VAL A 88 5.79 -7.48 10.82
C VAL A 88 6.85 -8.58 10.59
N GLU A 89 6.68 -9.75 11.19
CA GLU A 89 7.59 -10.89 10.99
C GLU A 89 7.61 -11.33 9.52
N GLU A 90 6.44 -11.40 8.87
CA GLU A 90 6.30 -11.71 7.45
C GLU A 90 7.03 -10.68 6.57
N ALA A 91 6.87 -9.38 6.84
CA ALA A 91 7.56 -8.32 6.12
C ALA A 91 9.07 -8.43 6.22
N ALA A 92 9.59 -8.60 7.44
CA ALA A 92 11.02 -8.77 7.69
C ALA A 92 11.59 -10.01 6.98
N GLU A 93 10.88 -11.15 7.03
CA GLU A 93 11.31 -12.39 6.38
C GLU A 93 11.31 -12.27 4.85
N LEU A 94 10.35 -11.54 4.27
CA LEU A 94 10.29 -11.26 2.83
C LEU A 94 11.33 -10.24 2.37
N GLY A 95 11.98 -9.54 3.31
CA GLY A 95 13.05 -8.59 3.01
C GLY A 95 12.58 -7.19 2.67
N THR A 96 11.40 -6.79 3.12
CA THR A 96 10.94 -5.39 3.07
C THR A 96 10.97 -4.78 4.47
N ASP A 97 11.25 -3.48 4.52
CA ASP A 97 11.18 -2.68 5.73
C ASP A 97 9.87 -1.86 5.85
N VAL A 98 8.87 -2.13 4.99
CA VAL A 98 7.60 -1.41 4.98
C VAL A 98 6.41 -2.37 5.10
N LEU A 99 5.61 -2.19 6.17
CA LEU A 99 4.29 -2.79 6.33
C LEU A 99 3.22 -1.71 6.12
N VAL A 100 2.39 -1.86 5.08
CA VAL A 100 1.29 -0.95 4.80
C VAL A 100 0.14 -1.21 5.77
N LEU A 101 -0.37 -0.16 6.41
CA LEU A 101 -1.45 -0.22 7.38
C LEU A 101 -2.76 0.36 6.81
N VAL A 102 -3.72 -0.52 6.56
CA VAL A 102 -5.13 -0.17 6.38
C VAL A 102 -5.80 -0.21 7.76
N CYS A 103 -6.08 0.96 8.34
CA CYS A 103 -6.31 1.08 9.78
C CYS A 103 -7.57 0.40 10.33
N GLY A 104 -8.57 0.14 9.49
CA GLY A 104 -9.82 -0.53 9.87
C GLY A 104 -11.01 0.42 10.08
N PRO A 105 -12.25 -0.07 9.91
CA PRO A 105 -13.47 0.69 10.14
C PRO A 105 -13.81 0.78 11.63
N SER A 106 -14.76 1.66 11.98
CA SER A 106 -15.35 1.67 13.31
C SER A 106 -16.17 0.40 13.56
N PRO A 107 -16.06 -0.23 14.73
CA PRO A 107 -16.89 -1.39 15.09
C PRO A 107 -18.34 -1.01 15.43
N ASP A 108 -18.60 0.27 15.60
CA ASP A 108 -19.88 0.86 15.95
C ASP A 108 -20.09 2.21 15.23
N ARG A 109 -20.78 3.16 15.83
CA ARG A 109 -21.06 4.49 15.25
C ARG A 109 -20.07 5.57 15.70
N ASP A 110 -19.16 5.24 16.62
CA ASP A 110 -18.19 6.19 17.17
C ASP A 110 -16.87 6.15 16.39
N ILE A 111 -16.81 6.94 15.32
CA ILE A 111 -15.61 7.06 14.49
C ILE A 111 -14.45 7.74 15.24
N VAL A 112 -14.73 8.55 16.27
CA VAL A 112 -13.70 9.21 17.06
C VAL A 112 -13.01 8.19 17.96
N ALA A 113 -13.78 7.40 18.70
CA ALA A 113 -13.21 6.31 19.50
C ALA A 113 -12.47 5.28 18.64
N ALA A 114 -12.96 5.01 17.41
CA ALA A 114 -12.23 4.12 16.50
C ALA A 114 -10.86 4.67 16.07
N ARG A 115 -10.72 5.97 15.87
CA ARG A 115 -9.42 6.62 15.61
C ARG A 115 -8.47 6.55 16.81
N GLU A 116 -9.01 6.66 18.02
CA GLU A 116 -8.22 6.44 19.25
C GLU A 116 -7.72 4.99 19.33
N MET A 117 -8.55 4.01 18.97
CA MET A 117 -8.13 2.60 18.89
C MET A 117 -7.03 2.38 17.83
N VAL A 118 -7.06 3.12 16.73
CA VAL A 118 -5.97 3.10 15.74
C VAL A 118 -4.67 3.63 16.33
N ALA A 119 -4.69 4.80 16.98
CA ALA A 119 -3.53 5.39 17.63
C ALA A 119 -2.94 4.46 18.69
N GLU A 120 -3.79 3.87 19.53
CA GLU A 120 -3.40 2.88 20.54
C GLU A 120 -2.77 1.64 19.87
N GLY A 121 -3.39 1.12 18.82
CA GLY A 121 -2.89 -0.04 18.09
C GLY A 121 -1.50 0.18 17.49
N ILE A 122 -1.27 1.33 16.87
CA ILE A 122 0.03 1.73 16.35
C ILE A 122 1.05 1.81 17.48
N SER A 123 0.71 2.46 18.59
CA SER A 123 1.62 2.63 19.73
C SER A 123 2.09 1.30 20.34
N GLN A 124 1.20 0.29 20.36
CA GLN A 124 1.54 -1.05 20.85
C GLN A 124 2.40 -1.83 19.84
N LEU A 125 2.26 -1.55 18.54
CA LEU A 125 2.98 -2.27 17.48
C LEU A 125 4.39 -1.70 17.22
N VAL A 126 4.59 -0.40 17.37
CA VAL A 126 5.85 0.30 17.05
C VAL A 126 7.10 -0.33 17.67
N PRO A 127 7.17 -0.64 19.00
CA PRO A 127 8.37 -1.24 19.56
C PRO A 127 8.70 -2.61 18.97
N PHE A 128 7.68 -3.38 18.61
CA PHE A 128 7.84 -4.69 17.99
C PHE A 128 8.33 -4.54 16.54
N ALA A 129 7.72 -3.66 15.75
CA ALA A 129 8.14 -3.40 14.38
C ALA A 129 9.58 -2.89 14.31
N GLU A 130 9.96 -1.98 15.21
CA GLU A 130 11.33 -1.47 15.31
C GLU A 130 12.35 -2.58 15.60
N SER A 131 12.01 -3.56 16.44
CA SER A 131 12.91 -4.69 16.74
C SER A 131 13.18 -5.60 15.53
N TYR A 132 12.31 -5.56 14.52
CA TYR A 132 12.47 -6.25 13.24
C TYR A 132 13.00 -5.36 12.11
N GLY A 133 13.22 -4.06 12.38
CA GLY A 133 13.64 -3.09 11.36
C GLY A 133 12.53 -2.75 10.36
N VAL A 134 11.26 -2.97 10.72
CA VAL A 134 10.08 -2.71 9.87
C VAL A 134 9.44 -1.38 10.26
N LYS A 135 9.14 -0.55 9.28
CA LYS A 135 8.43 0.72 9.39
C LYS A 135 6.95 0.51 9.13
N LEU A 136 6.12 1.23 9.83
CA LEU A 136 4.67 1.19 9.70
C LEU A 136 4.20 2.33 8.79
N GLY A 137 3.71 1.99 7.60
CA GLY A 137 3.22 2.96 6.62
C GLY A 137 1.71 3.13 6.71
N ILE A 138 1.23 4.24 7.29
CA ILE A 138 -0.21 4.52 7.38
C ILE A 138 -0.73 4.93 6.01
N GLU A 139 -1.65 4.16 5.47
CA GLU A 139 -2.34 4.48 4.22
C GLU A 139 -3.73 5.05 4.53
N PRO A 140 -3.96 6.34 4.25
CA PRO A 140 -5.31 6.89 4.31
C PRO A 140 -6.13 6.35 3.15
N LEU A 141 -7.37 5.93 3.40
CA LEU A 141 -8.27 5.50 2.34
C LEU A 141 -9.25 6.61 1.95
N HIS A 142 -9.81 6.52 0.75
CA HIS A 142 -10.83 7.47 0.28
C HIS A 142 -12.01 7.54 1.26
N PRO A 143 -12.58 8.72 1.58
CA PRO A 143 -13.68 8.88 2.55
C PRO A 143 -14.89 7.99 2.30
N MET A 144 -15.14 7.61 1.04
CA MET A 144 -16.22 6.67 0.68
C MET A 144 -16.05 5.28 1.32
N GLN A 145 -14.83 4.93 1.77
CA GLN A 145 -14.51 3.64 2.38
C GLN A 145 -14.46 3.71 3.92
N ALA A 146 -14.84 4.84 4.52
CA ALA A 146 -14.74 5.07 5.96
C ALA A 146 -15.52 4.05 6.80
N ALA A 147 -16.69 3.62 6.30
CA ALA A 147 -17.56 2.69 7.01
C ALA A 147 -17.09 1.22 6.97
N GLU A 148 -16.27 0.85 5.98
CA GLU A 148 -15.98 -0.57 5.71
C GLU A 148 -14.50 -0.94 5.81
N ARG A 149 -13.59 0.04 5.58
CA ARG A 149 -12.18 -0.27 5.44
C ARG A 149 -11.24 0.53 6.34
N SER A 150 -11.45 1.86 6.51
CA SER A 150 -10.53 2.66 7.33
C SER A 150 -11.17 3.94 7.84
N VAL A 151 -11.01 4.22 9.13
CA VAL A 151 -11.39 5.50 9.73
C VAL A 151 -10.35 6.62 9.50
N VAL A 152 -9.18 6.27 8.97
CA VAL A 152 -8.15 7.21 8.52
C VAL A 152 -8.39 7.49 7.05
N VAL A 153 -8.95 8.66 6.74
CA VAL A 153 -9.53 8.96 5.40
C VAL A 153 -8.92 10.20 4.74
N THR A 154 -7.93 10.80 5.33
CA THR A 154 -7.17 11.92 4.76
C THR A 154 -5.69 11.77 5.06
N LEU A 155 -4.85 12.34 4.20
CA LEU A 155 -3.41 12.39 4.44
C LEU A 155 -3.08 13.24 5.69
N ASP A 156 -3.91 14.24 6.01
CA ASP A 156 -3.80 15.02 7.26
C ASP A 156 -3.93 14.14 8.51
N LEU A 157 -4.94 13.26 8.55
CA LEU A 157 -5.10 12.30 9.66
C LEU A 157 -3.93 11.32 9.75
N ALA A 158 -3.45 10.81 8.61
CA ALA A 158 -2.32 9.91 8.57
C ALA A 158 -1.02 10.61 9.05
N ASN A 159 -0.77 11.85 8.61
CA ASN A 159 0.34 12.67 9.06
C ASN A 159 0.28 12.91 10.58
N THR A 160 -0.89 13.29 11.10
CA THR A 160 -1.09 13.54 12.52
C THR A 160 -0.74 12.31 13.38
N LEU A 161 -1.16 11.12 12.95
CA LEU A 161 -0.80 9.87 13.63
C LEU A 161 0.69 9.55 13.51
N ALA A 162 1.31 9.81 12.35
CA ALA A 162 2.71 9.50 12.11
C ALA A 162 3.67 10.45 12.84
N GLU A 163 3.27 11.68 13.09
CA GLU A 163 4.10 12.71 13.76
C GLU A 163 4.41 12.41 15.23
N ASP A 164 3.62 11.56 15.88
CA ASP A 164 3.89 11.09 17.25
C ASP A 164 5.14 10.17 17.33
N TYR A 165 5.70 9.76 16.18
CA TYR A 165 6.81 8.82 16.07
C TYR A 165 7.95 9.37 15.22
N ARG A 166 9.11 8.72 15.32
CA ARG A 166 10.24 9.03 14.45
C ARG A 166 9.95 8.55 13.01
N PRO A 167 10.51 9.22 11.97
CA PRO A 167 10.33 8.81 10.57
C PRO A 167 10.76 7.36 10.25
N GLU A 168 11.70 6.83 11.04
CA GLU A 168 12.18 5.46 10.92
C GLU A 168 11.24 4.42 11.53
N GLN A 169 10.21 4.85 12.26
CA GLN A 169 9.23 3.99 12.91
C GLN A 169 7.89 4.02 12.18
N VAL A 170 7.35 5.22 11.97
CA VAL A 170 6.02 5.41 11.36
C VAL A 170 6.09 6.51 10.31
N GLY A 171 5.52 6.23 9.17
CA GLY A 171 5.34 7.18 8.08
C GLY A 171 4.00 6.98 7.40
N VAL A 172 3.86 7.55 6.21
CA VAL A 172 2.63 7.51 5.44
C VAL A 172 2.85 6.84 4.08
N VAL A 173 1.80 6.23 3.55
CA VAL A 173 1.73 5.75 2.17
C VAL A 173 0.80 6.69 1.40
N VAL A 174 1.26 7.20 0.29
CA VAL A 174 0.49 8.06 -0.60
C VAL A 174 -0.04 7.20 -1.75
N ASP A 175 -1.29 6.78 -1.67
CA ASP A 175 -2.01 6.17 -2.80
C ASP A 175 -2.83 7.25 -3.51
N VAL A 176 -2.51 7.51 -4.78
CA VAL A 176 -3.19 8.55 -5.55
C VAL A 176 -4.71 8.34 -5.60
N TYR A 177 -5.18 7.08 -5.65
CA TYR A 177 -6.61 6.75 -5.66
C TYR A 177 -7.37 7.27 -4.44
N HIS A 178 -6.71 7.30 -3.32
CA HIS A 178 -7.31 7.67 -2.05
C HIS A 178 -7.23 9.15 -1.72
N VAL A 179 -6.26 9.88 -2.32
CA VAL A 179 -5.98 11.27 -1.91
C VAL A 179 -6.10 12.33 -3.01
N TRP A 180 -6.27 11.95 -4.28
CA TRP A 180 -6.27 12.90 -5.42
C TRP A 180 -7.32 14.01 -5.32
N TRP A 181 -8.44 13.74 -4.69
CA TRP A 181 -9.60 14.63 -4.53
C TRP A 181 -9.38 15.71 -3.45
N ASP A 182 -8.40 15.54 -2.57
CA ASP A 182 -8.19 16.43 -1.41
C ASP A 182 -7.63 17.78 -1.89
N PRO A 183 -8.34 18.91 -1.66
CA PRO A 183 -7.84 20.22 -2.07
C PRO A 183 -6.53 20.62 -1.38
N ASP A 184 -6.20 20.02 -0.23
CA ASP A 184 -4.98 20.29 0.54
C ASP A 184 -3.86 19.25 0.30
N ILE A 185 -4.01 18.36 -0.67
CA ILE A 185 -3.09 17.23 -0.92
C ILE A 185 -1.62 17.65 -0.96
N TYR A 186 -1.29 18.74 -1.65
CA TYR A 186 0.12 19.17 -1.84
C TYR A 186 0.76 19.68 -0.55
N ASN A 187 0.00 20.36 0.31
CA ASN A 187 0.47 20.77 1.62
C ASN A 187 0.68 19.55 2.51
N GLN A 188 -0.24 18.57 2.45
CA GLN A 188 -0.13 17.35 3.24
C GLN A 188 1.01 16.44 2.78
N ILE A 189 1.28 16.36 1.46
CA ILE A 189 2.48 15.67 0.94
C ILE A 189 3.74 16.37 1.45
N ASN A 190 3.81 17.70 1.38
CA ASN A 190 4.98 18.43 1.89
C ASN A 190 5.16 18.27 3.42
N ARG A 191 4.06 18.21 4.19
CA ARG A 191 4.08 17.93 5.64
C ARG A 191 4.68 16.55 5.93
N ALA A 192 4.45 15.56 5.05
CA ALA A 192 5.00 14.22 5.15
C ALA A 192 6.48 14.11 4.76
N LYS A 193 7.19 15.22 4.56
CA LYS A 193 8.60 15.24 4.16
C LYS A 193 9.46 14.35 5.06
N GLY A 194 10.20 13.40 4.44
CA GLY A 194 11.05 12.44 5.13
C GLY A 194 10.30 11.27 5.79
N ARG A 195 8.95 11.19 5.63
CA ARG A 195 8.08 10.17 6.22
C ARG A 195 7.27 9.38 5.19
N ILE A 196 7.40 9.68 3.90
CA ILE A 196 6.70 8.90 2.87
C ILE A 196 7.43 7.57 2.73
N LEU A 197 6.70 6.48 2.96
CA LEU A 197 7.20 5.10 2.94
C LEU A 197 6.75 4.33 1.70
N GLY A 198 5.69 4.78 1.02
CA GLY A 198 5.18 4.18 -0.20
C GLY A 198 4.48 5.21 -1.08
N PHE A 199 4.51 4.97 -2.39
CA PHE A 199 3.78 5.75 -3.38
C PHE A 199 3.09 4.79 -4.34
N HIS A 200 1.75 4.75 -4.26
CA HIS A 200 0.91 3.86 -5.05
C HIS A 200 0.19 4.63 -6.14
N VAL A 201 0.13 4.07 -7.34
CA VAL A 201 -0.44 4.69 -8.54
C VAL A 201 -1.44 3.78 -9.23
N CYS A 202 -2.52 4.38 -9.66
CA CYS A 202 -3.55 3.87 -10.56
C CYS A 202 -4.35 5.07 -11.03
N ASP A 203 -5.54 4.89 -11.60
CA ASP A 203 -6.37 6.03 -11.98
C ASP A 203 -7.81 5.90 -11.46
N TRP A 204 -8.51 7.03 -11.43
CA TRP A 204 -9.91 7.16 -11.05
C TRP A 204 -10.77 7.28 -12.29
N LEU A 205 -11.50 6.21 -12.63
CA LEU A 205 -12.36 6.17 -13.81
C LEU A 205 -13.62 7.04 -13.66
N VAL A 206 -14.07 7.64 -14.75
CA VAL A 206 -15.31 8.42 -14.82
C VAL A 206 -16.15 7.94 -16.01
N PRO A 207 -17.36 7.42 -15.77
CA PRO A 207 -17.99 7.18 -14.47
C PRO A 207 -17.25 6.10 -13.68
N THR A 208 -17.25 6.23 -12.34
CA THR A 208 -16.65 5.21 -11.46
C THR A 208 -17.58 3.99 -11.41
N PRO A 209 -17.14 2.81 -11.87
CA PRO A 209 -18.00 1.63 -11.89
C PRO A 209 -18.22 1.02 -10.51
N ASP A 210 -17.22 1.09 -9.64
CA ASP A 210 -17.23 0.58 -8.27
C ASP A 210 -16.23 1.36 -7.41
N MET A 211 -16.52 1.55 -6.13
CA MET A 211 -15.67 2.35 -5.22
C MET A 211 -14.41 1.62 -4.74
N VAL A 212 -14.35 0.32 -4.86
CA VAL A 212 -13.20 -0.50 -4.47
C VAL A 212 -12.52 -1.09 -5.69
N LYS A 213 -13.32 -1.69 -6.59
CA LYS A 213 -12.86 -2.41 -7.78
C LYS A 213 -12.98 -1.58 -9.07
N GLY A 214 -13.10 -0.27 -8.94
CA GLY A 214 -13.24 0.65 -10.08
C GLY A 214 -11.97 1.44 -10.40
N ARG A 215 -10.79 0.96 -10.01
CA ARG A 215 -9.52 1.60 -10.37
C ARG A 215 -9.19 1.36 -11.83
N GLY A 216 -8.64 2.38 -12.51
CA GLY A 216 -8.13 2.28 -13.88
C GLY A 216 -6.62 2.12 -13.94
N MET A 217 -6.13 1.74 -15.11
CA MET A 217 -4.71 1.85 -15.43
C MET A 217 -4.33 3.33 -15.52
N MET A 218 -3.09 3.68 -15.20
CA MET A 218 -2.61 5.06 -15.23
C MET A 218 -2.88 5.71 -16.59
N GLY A 219 -3.54 6.87 -16.59
CA GLY A 219 -3.96 7.61 -17.78
C GLY A 219 -5.36 7.28 -18.31
N ASP A 220 -6.08 6.32 -17.73
CA ASP A 220 -7.45 6.00 -18.13
C ASP A 220 -8.51 6.86 -17.40
N GLY A 221 -8.10 7.63 -16.41
CA GLY A 221 -9.01 8.42 -15.58
C GLY A 221 -8.67 9.90 -15.48
N VAL A 222 -8.86 10.46 -14.29
CA VAL A 222 -8.81 11.92 -14.08
C VAL A 222 -7.71 12.37 -13.11
N ILE A 223 -6.87 11.49 -12.61
CA ILE A 223 -5.84 11.83 -11.63
C ILE A 223 -4.64 12.47 -12.32
N ASP A 224 -4.19 13.64 -11.87
CA ASP A 224 -2.93 14.23 -12.29
C ASP A 224 -1.75 13.55 -11.57
N ILE A 225 -1.47 12.30 -11.98
CA ILE A 225 -0.48 11.42 -11.34
C ILE A 225 0.91 12.05 -11.38
N ARG A 226 1.31 12.65 -12.51
CA ARG A 226 2.63 13.28 -12.66
C ARG A 226 2.84 14.43 -11.69
N ARG A 227 1.82 15.24 -11.46
CA ARG A 227 1.91 16.36 -10.52
C ARG A 227 2.01 15.86 -9.08
N ILE A 228 1.25 14.82 -8.72
CA ILE A 228 1.34 14.21 -7.38
C ILE A 228 2.71 13.56 -7.20
N ARG A 229 3.18 12.78 -8.18
CA ARG A 229 4.52 12.19 -8.16
C ARG A 229 5.60 13.24 -7.94
N LYS A 230 5.56 14.34 -8.70
CA LYS A 230 6.52 15.44 -8.54
C LYS A 230 6.53 15.96 -7.10
N ALA A 231 5.36 16.21 -6.52
CA ALA A 231 5.25 16.66 -5.13
C ALA A 231 5.83 15.64 -4.14
N VAL A 232 5.55 14.35 -4.33
CA VAL A 232 6.11 13.26 -3.52
C VAL A 232 7.64 13.22 -3.64
N GLU A 233 8.19 13.31 -4.84
CA GLU A 233 9.65 13.31 -5.06
C GLU A 233 10.34 14.56 -4.48
N GLU A 234 9.70 15.72 -4.50
CA GLU A 234 10.20 16.96 -3.86
C GLU A 234 10.31 16.84 -2.32
N THR A 235 9.63 15.88 -1.69
CA THR A 235 9.84 15.55 -0.27
C THR A 235 11.11 14.74 0.00
N GLY A 236 11.80 14.28 -1.05
CA GLY A 236 12.96 13.40 -0.97
C GLY A 236 12.63 11.90 -1.13
N TYR A 237 11.37 11.54 -1.40
CA TYR A 237 11.01 10.15 -1.67
C TYR A 237 11.59 9.69 -3.00
N ASN A 238 12.40 8.65 -2.96
CA ASN A 238 13.03 8.02 -4.12
C ASN A 238 12.83 6.49 -4.16
N GLY A 239 11.91 6.00 -3.33
CA GLY A 239 11.55 4.57 -3.24
C GLY A 239 10.76 4.06 -4.46
N PRO A 240 10.31 2.80 -4.41
CA PRO A 240 9.49 2.18 -5.43
C PRO A 240 8.18 2.94 -5.68
N ILE A 241 7.65 2.82 -6.88
CA ILE A 241 6.33 3.30 -7.26
C ILE A 241 5.48 2.07 -7.59
N GLU A 242 4.49 1.81 -6.75
CA GLU A 242 3.66 0.62 -6.84
C GLU A 242 2.44 0.87 -7.72
N VAL A 243 2.24 0.04 -8.73
CA VAL A 243 0.99 0.03 -9.47
C VAL A 243 0.01 -0.88 -8.75
N GLU A 244 -1.05 -0.29 -8.18
CA GLU A 244 -2.05 -0.99 -7.37
C GLU A 244 -3.46 -0.82 -7.93
N ILE A 245 -3.96 -1.86 -8.61
CA ILE A 245 -5.23 -1.80 -9.32
C ILE A 245 -6.18 -2.89 -8.85
N PHE A 246 -7.30 -2.47 -8.25
CA PHE A 246 -8.46 -3.30 -7.97
C PHE A 246 -9.45 -3.12 -9.11
N ASN A 247 -9.49 -4.08 -10.05
CA ASN A 247 -10.42 -4.04 -11.18
C ASN A 247 -10.62 -5.45 -11.77
N GLU A 248 -11.87 -5.93 -11.77
CA GLU A 248 -12.20 -7.28 -12.23
C GLU A 248 -11.94 -7.46 -13.73
N GLU A 249 -12.09 -6.42 -14.55
CA GLU A 249 -11.79 -6.49 -15.98
C GLU A 249 -10.28 -6.65 -16.22
N ILE A 250 -9.45 -5.92 -15.46
CA ILE A 250 -7.99 -6.04 -15.52
C ILE A 250 -7.57 -7.42 -15.01
N TRP A 251 -8.16 -7.89 -13.91
CA TRP A 251 -7.86 -9.22 -13.36
C TRP A 251 -8.23 -10.37 -14.33
N SER A 252 -9.25 -10.18 -15.18
CA SER A 252 -9.67 -11.18 -16.18
C SER A 252 -8.71 -11.30 -17.37
N GLN A 253 -7.81 -10.33 -17.54
CA GLN A 253 -6.83 -10.36 -18.62
C GLN A 253 -5.67 -11.33 -18.31
N PRO A 254 -4.95 -11.82 -19.33
CA PRO A 254 -3.69 -12.52 -19.10
C PRO A 254 -2.71 -11.61 -18.36
N GLY A 255 -2.18 -12.04 -17.23
CA GLY A 255 -1.34 -11.20 -16.38
C GLY A 255 -0.08 -10.66 -17.07
N ASP A 256 0.53 -11.40 -18.00
CA ASP A 256 1.64 -10.87 -18.81
C ASP A 256 1.22 -9.65 -19.64
N GLN A 257 -0.01 -9.64 -20.16
CA GLN A 257 -0.56 -8.49 -20.88
C GLN A 257 -0.78 -7.30 -19.92
N THR A 258 -1.31 -7.57 -18.73
CA THR A 258 -1.47 -6.55 -17.68
C THR A 258 -0.13 -5.90 -17.32
N ILE A 259 0.95 -6.69 -17.15
CA ILE A 259 2.28 -6.14 -16.85
C ILE A 259 2.83 -5.32 -18.02
N LEU A 260 2.64 -5.74 -19.26
CA LEU A 260 3.08 -4.96 -20.42
C LEU A 260 2.36 -3.62 -20.48
N GLN A 261 1.04 -3.61 -20.35
CA GLN A 261 0.24 -2.38 -20.29
C GLN A 261 0.67 -1.48 -19.12
N MET A 262 0.89 -2.06 -17.94
CA MET A 262 1.39 -1.34 -16.77
C MET A 262 2.71 -0.61 -17.08
N LYS A 263 3.65 -1.25 -17.78
CA LYS A 263 4.93 -0.64 -18.15
C LYS A 263 4.77 0.52 -19.13
N GLU A 264 3.95 0.35 -20.16
CA GLU A 264 3.66 1.42 -21.13
C GLU A 264 3.05 2.63 -20.42
N ARG A 265 2.00 2.42 -19.64
CA ARG A 265 1.30 3.47 -18.92
C ARG A 265 2.15 4.14 -17.84
N TYR A 266 3.05 3.39 -17.20
CA TYR A 266 4.01 3.97 -16.26
C TYR A 266 4.93 5.00 -16.92
N LEU A 267 5.43 4.74 -18.13
CA LEU A 267 6.27 5.70 -18.87
C LEU A 267 5.47 6.91 -19.36
N GLU A 268 4.21 6.70 -19.72
CA GLU A 268 3.38 7.73 -20.34
C GLU A 268 2.71 8.65 -19.31
N HIS A 269 2.40 8.17 -18.11
CA HIS A 269 1.50 8.88 -17.19
C HIS A 269 2.01 9.04 -15.76
N VAL A 270 3.12 8.38 -15.42
CA VAL A 270 3.69 8.45 -14.05
C VAL A 270 5.01 9.23 -13.95
#